data_09544c00051880045401d60ab2c83d61
#
_entry.id   09544c00051880045401d60ab2c83d61
#
_cell.length_a   1.000
_cell.length_b   1.000
_cell.length_c   1.000
_cell.angle_alpha   90.00
_cell.angle_beta   90.00
_cell.angle_gamma   90.00
#
_symmetry.space_group_name_H-M   'P 1'
#
loop_
_entity.id
_entity.type
_entity.pdbx_description
1 polymer ?
#
loop_
_entity_poly.entity_id
_entity_poly.type
_entity_poly.pdbx_seq_one_letter_code
_entity_poly.pdbx_strand_id
1 'polypeptide(L)'
;ITGRRAHNPIHPGGSHRRCSSLFCGETNRPCRVDMMRSSKMASERSTDVQAFIGELDGGVFETKIGAVLSEVASGVMNTKTKGKVSLNLEIEPFDENRVKIKHKLSYVRPTNRGKISEEDTTETPMYVNRGGRLTILQEDQGQLLTLAGEPDGKLRAAGR
;
A
#
# COMPACT_ATOMS: atom_id res chain seq x y z
N ILE A 1 -48.51 -18.94 28.41
CA ILE A 1 -48.07 -17.88 29.35
C ILE A 1 -47.21 -16.93 28.55
N THR A 2 -47.88 -15.91 28.01
CA THR A 2 -47.69 -14.44 28.09
C THR A 2 -46.20 -14.05 28.00
N GLY A 3 -45.73 -13.46 26.96
CA GLY A 3 -46.11 -12.20 26.39
C GLY A 3 -45.10 -11.16 26.80
N ARG A 4 -44.44 -10.49 25.94
CA ARG A 4 -44.29 -9.00 25.93
C ARG A 4 -43.47 -8.58 24.72
N ARG A 5 -44.16 -8.00 23.76
CA ARG A 5 -43.56 -7.16 22.72
C ARG A 5 -43.07 -5.87 23.37
N ALA A 6 -41.83 -5.51 23.16
CA ALA A 6 -41.31 -4.17 23.45
C ALA A 6 -41.42 -3.32 22.16
N HIS A 7 -42.25 -2.28 22.28
CA HIS A 7 -42.42 -1.20 21.32
C HIS A 7 -41.16 -0.33 21.25
N ASN A 8 -40.72 -0.08 20.05
CA ASN A 8 -39.71 0.95 19.77
C ASN A 8 -40.44 2.22 19.33
N PRO A 9 -40.24 3.37 19.99
CA PRO A 9 -40.84 4.62 19.56
C PRO A 9 -40.06 5.25 18.40
N ILE A 10 -40.82 5.61 17.39
CA ILE A 10 -40.42 6.43 16.24
C ILE A 10 -40.22 7.87 16.72
N HIS A 11 -39.06 8.44 16.50
CA HIS A 11 -38.85 9.87 16.62
C HIS A 11 -38.92 10.52 15.23
N PRO A 12 -39.85 11.45 15.03
CA PRO A 12 -39.83 12.36 13.90
C PRO A 12 -39.22 13.71 14.29
N GLY A 13 -38.51 14.32 13.38
CA GLY A 13 -38.31 15.76 13.41
C GLY A 13 -36.90 16.24 13.63
N GLY A 14 -36.23 16.60 12.59
CA GLY A 14 -34.98 17.35 12.56
C GLY A 14 -35.00 18.35 11.41
N SER A 15 -35.46 19.49 11.73
CA SER A 15 -35.60 20.76 11.02
C SER A 15 -34.51 21.07 9.99
N HIS A 16 -34.99 21.34 8.78
CA HIS A 16 -34.31 22.16 7.78
C HIS A 16 -34.00 23.55 8.33
N ARG A 17 -32.77 23.87 8.61
CA ARG A 17 -32.32 25.25 8.75
C ARG A 17 -31.92 25.78 7.40
N ARG A 18 -32.81 26.58 6.81
CA ARG A 18 -32.48 27.51 5.72
C ARG A 18 -31.51 28.55 6.27
N CYS A 19 -30.33 28.62 5.76
CA CYS A 19 -29.47 29.77 5.90
C CYS A 19 -29.97 30.87 4.95
N SER A 20 -30.65 31.85 5.51
CA SER A 20 -30.98 33.09 4.86
C SER A 20 -29.69 33.86 4.54
N SER A 21 -29.58 34.29 3.31
CA SER A 21 -28.64 35.30 2.84
C SER A 21 -28.83 36.60 3.64
N LEU A 22 -27.77 37.19 4.16
CA LEU A 22 -27.53 38.63 4.18
C LEU A 22 -26.21 38.93 4.91
N PHE A 23 -25.41 39.80 4.29
CA PHE A 23 -24.16 40.40 4.75
C PHE A 23 -22.89 39.58 4.62
N CYS A 24 -22.31 39.64 3.43
CA CYS A 24 -20.87 39.50 3.26
C CYS A 24 -20.28 40.91 3.05
N GLY A 25 -19.81 41.49 4.17
CA GLY A 25 -19.02 42.72 4.15
C GLY A 25 -17.60 42.41 3.65
N GLU A 26 -17.07 43.33 2.87
CA GLU A 26 -15.73 43.39 2.26
C GLU A 26 -14.63 43.01 3.24
N THR A 27 -14.03 41.84 3.04
CA THR A 27 -12.60 41.60 3.28
C THR A 27 -12.09 40.58 2.28
N ASN A 28 -11.32 41.09 1.33
CA ASN A 28 -10.61 40.38 0.29
C ASN A 28 -9.59 39.41 0.92
N ARG A 29 -9.99 38.16 1.15
CA ARG A 29 -9.09 37.05 1.49
C ARG A 29 -9.26 35.95 0.45
N PRO A 30 -8.21 35.58 -0.29
CA PRO A 30 -8.29 34.42 -1.17
C PRO A 30 -8.32 33.15 -0.34
N CYS A 31 -9.51 32.65 -0.03
CA CYS A 31 -9.73 31.29 0.43
C CYS A 31 -9.68 30.37 -0.77
N ARG A 32 -8.69 29.51 -0.83
CA ARG A 32 -8.63 28.32 -1.68
C ARG A 32 -7.40 28.19 -2.54
N VAL A 33 -6.28 27.87 -1.94
CA VAL A 33 -5.23 27.15 -2.70
C VAL A 33 -4.41 26.15 -1.85
N ASP A 34 -4.59 26.08 -0.52
CA ASP A 34 -3.67 25.27 0.31
C ASP A 34 -4.09 23.82 0.59
N MET A 35 -5.31 23.40 0.21
CA MET A 35 -5.78 22.05 0.55
C MET A 35 -5.36 20.97 -0.45
N MET A 36 -4.92 21.35 -1.66
CA MET A 36 -4.44 20.38 -2.67
C MET A 36 -2.94 20.10 -2.60
N ARG A 37 -2.17 20.94 -1.88
CA ARG A 37 -0.71 20.77 -1.79
C ARG A 37 -0.31 19.74 -0.74
N SER A 38 -1.13 19.55 0.29
CA SER A 38 -0.82 18.62 1.39
C SER A 38 -1.00 17.15 1.01
N SER A 39 -1.98 16.82 0.17
CA SER A 39 -2.22 15.45 -0.27
C SER A 39 -1.18 14.94 -1.28
N LYS A 40 -0.64 15.84 -2.10
CA LYS A 40 0.38 15.46 -3.09
C LYS A 40 1.76 15.20 -2.44
N MET A 41 2.10 15.95 -1.39
CA MET A 41 3.35 15.72 -0.63
C MET A 41 3.30 14.46 0.25
N ALA A 42 2.12 14.00 0.66
CA ALA A 42 1.97 12.75 1.42
C ALA A 42 2.15 11.52 0.52
N SER A 43 1.76 11.58 -0.75
CA SER A 43 1.92 10.47 -1.70
C SER A 43 3.37 10.28 -2.17
N GLU A 44 4.18 11.33 -2.16
CA GLU A 44 5.61 11.25 -2.54
C GLU A 44 6.48 10.57 -1.47
N ARG A 45 5.99 10.47 -0.23
CA ARG A 45 6.72 9.86 0.90
C ARG A 45 6.30 8.42 1.20
N SER A 46 5.18 7.97 0.68
CA SER A 46 4.70 6.61 0.90
C SER A 46 5.26 5.65 -0.14
N THR A 47 5.51 4.41 0.29
CA THR A 47 5.84 3.32 -0.63
C THR A 47 4.67 3.07 -1.58
N ASP A 48 4.93 3.03 -2.87
CA ASP A 48 3.95 2.59 -3.86
C ASP A 48 3.81 1.07 -3.75
N VAL A 49 2.65 0.62 -3.29
CA VAL A 49 2.39 -0.80 -3.03
C VAL A 49 2.42 -1.63 -4.31
N GLN A 50 1.98 -1.07 -5.43
CA GLN A 50 1.98 -1.78 -6.71
C GLN A 50 3.41 -2.02 -7.20
N ALA A 51 4.24 -0.98 -7.21
CA ALA A 51 5.65 -1.08 -7.54
C ALA A 51 6.37 -2.01 -6.57
N PHE A 52 6.12 -1.87 -5.27
CA PHE A 52 6.71 -2.70 -4.23
C PHE A 52 6.45 -4.20 -4.44
N ILE A 53 5.20 -4.60 -4.70
CA ILE A 53 4.87 -6.02 -4.96
C ILE A 53 5.51 -6.51 -6.25
N GLY A 54 5.54 -5.68 -7.29
CA GLY A 54 6.18 -5.98 -8.57
C GLY A 54 7.71 -6.09 -8.48
N GLU A 55 8.34 -5.48 -7.48
CA GLU A 55 9.78 -5.53 -7.24
C GLU A 55 10.21 -6.71 -6.34
N LEU A 56 9.28 -7.30 -5.57
CA LEU A 56 9.58 -8.45 -4.73
C LEU A 56 10.00 -9.65 -5.58
N ASP A 57 11.11 -10.27 -5.19
CA ASP A 57 11.68 -11.42 -5.90
C ASP A 57 11.88 -11.20 -7.42
N GLY A 58 12.18 -9.93 -7.81
CA GLY A 58 12.34 -9.56 -9.21
C GLY A 58 11.08 -9.71 -10.07
N GLY A 59 9.88 -9.56 -9.48
CA GLY A 59 8.58 -9.69 -10.16
C GLY A 59 7.99 -11.10 -10.15
N VAL A 60 8.76 -12.10 -9.73
CA VAL A 60 8.29 -13.50 -9.65
C VAL A 60 7.17 -13.63 -8.63
N PHE A 61 7.25 -12.87 -7.53
CA PHE A 61 6.27 -12.93 -6.46
C PHE A 61 4.87 -12.47 -6.89
N GLU A 62 4.78 -11.41 -7.70
CA GLU A 62 3.51 -10.95 -8.29
C GLU A 62 2.87 -12.04 -9.15
N THR A 63 3.67 -12.69 -10.00
CA THR A 63 3.21 -13.79 -10.86
C THR A 63 2.71 -14.97 -10.04
N LYS A 64 3.42 -15.35 -8.97
CA LYS A 64 3.03 -16.41 -8.02
C LYS A 64 1.69 -16.08 -7.34
N ILE A 65 1.51 -14.86 -6.85
CA ILE A 65 0.25 -14.43 -6.23
C ILE A 65 -0.91 -14.57 -7.23
N GLY A 66 -0.72 -14.10 -8.47
CA GLY A 66 -1.74 -14.20 -9.52
C GLY A 66 -2.16 -15.64 -9.80
N ALA A 67 -1.19 -16.54 -9.94
CA ALA A 67 -1.44 -17.95 -10.15
C ALA A 67 -2.20 -18.59 -8.97
N VAL A 68 -1.73 -18.37 -7.74
CA VAL A 68 -2.34 -18.91 -6.52
C VAL A 68 -3.78 -18.41 -6.34
N LEU A 69 -4.04 -17.11 -6.58
CA LEU A 69 -5.39 -16.57 -6.49
C LEU A 69 -6.34 -17.26 -7.49
N SER A 70 -5.89 -17.48 -8.70
CA SER A 70 -6.67 -18.16 -9.73
C SER A 70 -6.95 -19.62 -9.38
N GLU A 71 -5.95 -20.34 -8.88
CA GLU A 71 -6.09 -21.73 -8.44
C GLU A 71 -7.05 -21.89 -7.26
N VAL A 72 -6.88 -21.04 -6.23
CA VAL A 72 -7.77 -21.08 -5.06
C VAL A 72 -9.19 -20.72 -5.45
N ALA A 73 -9.40 -19.70 -6.28
CA ALA A 73 -10.73 -19.31 -6.77
C ALA A 73 -11.40 -20.45 -7.53
N SER A 74 -10.68 -21.11 -8.43
CA SER A 74 -11.17 -22.27 -9.18
C SER A 74 -11.55 -23.42 -8.23
N GLY A 75 -10.69 -23.72 -7.25
CA GLY A 75 -10.98 -24.75 -6.23
C GLY A 75 -12.24 -24.44 -5.41
N VAL A 76 -12.42 -23.19 -4.99
CA VAL A 76 -13.60 -22.73 -4.25
C VAL A 76 -14.87 -22.87 -5.10
N MET A 77 -14.81 -22.50 -6.37
CA MET A 77 -15.99 -22.62 -7.27
C MET A 77 -16.38 -24.06 -7.50
N ASN A 78 -15.41 -24.97 -7.67
CA ASN A 78 -15.65 -26.38 -7.91
C ASN A 78 -16.18 -27.13 -6.67
N THR A 79 -15.65 -26.82 -5.49
CA THR A 79 -15.96 -27.55 -4.26
C THR A 79 -17.03 -26.89 -3.40
N LYS A 80 -17.38 -25.61 -3.68
CA LYS A 80 -18.25 -24.76 -2.84
C LYS A 80 -17.78 -24.64 -1.38
N THR A 81 -16.48 -24.85 -1.14
CA THR A 81 -15.88 -24.74 0.18
C THR A 81 -14.91 -23.55 0.23
N LYS A 82 -14.64 -23.06 1.45
CA LYS A 82 -13.79 -21.90 1.65
C LYS A 82 -12.32 -22.21 1.35
N GLY A 83 -11.69 -21.39 0.50
CA GLY A 83 -10.25 -21.31 0.36
C GLY A 83 -9.67 -20.17 1.19
N LYS A 84 -8.35 -20.16 1.40
CA LYS A 84 -7.63 -19.11 2.11
C LYS A 84 -6.32 -18.83 1.40
N VAL A 85 -6.02 -17.55 1.23
CA VAL A 85 -4.69 -17.06 0.81
C VAL A 85 -4.22 -16.09 1.88
N SER A 86 -2.99 -16.24 2.36
CA SER A 86 -2.39 -15.39 3.37
C SER A 86 -1.04 -14.92 2.88
N LEU A 87 -0.81 -13.61 2.94
CA LEU A 87 0.43 -12.96 2.63
C LEU A 87 0.98 -12.35 3.91
N ASN A 88 2.15 -12.78 4.35
CA ASN A 88 2.86 -12.23 5.48
C ASN A 88 4.13 -11.56 5.00
N LEU A 89 4.34 -10.33 5.44
CA LEU A 89 5.53 -9.54 5.18
C LEU A 89 6.23 -9.26 6.51
N GLU A 90 7.48 -9.67 6.62
CA GLU A 90 8.34 -9.38 7.77
C GLU A 90 9.49 -8.51 7.28
N ILE A 91 9.76 -7.41 7.98
CA ILE A 91 10.79 -6.45 7.62
C ILE A 91 11.85 -6.48 8.71
N GLU A 92 13.06 -6.89 8.33
CA GLU A 92 14.21 -6.97 9.23
C GLU A 92 15.29 -5.97 8.78
N PRO A 93 15.99 -5.31 9.70
CA PRO A 93 17.14 -4.47 9.35
C PRO A 93 18.25 -5.36 8.79
N PHE A 94 18.84 -4.95 7.68
CA PHE A 94 19.95 -5.65 7.04
C PHE A 94 21.25 -4.84 7.11
N ASP A 95 21.20 -3.55 6.74
CA ASP A 95 22.30 -2.60 6.79
C ASP A 95 21.78 -1.21 7.22
N GLU A 96 22.68 -0.20 7.23
CA GLU A 96 22.33 1.18 7.57
C GLU A 96 21.19 1.77 6.73
N ASN A 97 21.14 1.41 5.43
CA ASN A 97 20.17 1.94 4.47
C ASN A 97 19.32 0.85 3.78
N ARG A 98 19.47 -0.42 4.21
CA ARG A 98 18.75 -1.55 3.61
C ARG A 98 18.00 -2.34 4.65
N VAL A 99 16.84 -2.84 4.24
CA VAL A 99 16.04 -3.79 4.99
C VAL A 99 15.88 -5.05 4.18
N LYS A 100 15.80 -6.17 4.86
CA LYS A 100 15.46 -7.46 4.28
C LYS A 100 13.97 -7.69 4.50
N ILE A 101 13.26 -7.94 3.41
CA ILE A 101 11.84 -8.23 3.43
C ILE A 101 11.66 -9.72 3.20
N LYS A 102 11.20 -10.42 4.23
CA LYS A 102 10.74 -11.80 4.11
C LYS A 102 9.28 -11.78 3.72
N HIS A 103 8.97 -12.34 2.57
CA HIS A 103 7.60 -12.47 2.10
C HIS A 103 7.23 -13.95 2.04
N LYS A 104 6.16 -14.26 2.76
CA LYS A 104 5.64 -15.60 2.91
C LYS A 104 4.24 -15.65 2.32
N LEU A 105 4.07 -16.44 1.29
CA LEU A 105 2.80 -16.73 0.67
C LEU A 105 2.34 -18.10 1.14
N SER A 106 1.22 -18.18 1.84
CA SER A 106 0.61 -19.42 2.22
C SER A 106 -0.83 -19.48 1.72
N TYR A 107 -1.22 -20.61 1.16
CA TYR A 107 -2.57 -20.78 0.68
C TYR A 107 -3.15 -22.16 1.01
N VAL A 108 -4.46 -22.19 1.11
CA VAL A 108 -5.25 -23.40 1.31
C VAL A 108 -6.28 -23.49 0.22
N ARG A 109 -6.07 -24.44 -0.70
CA ARG A 109 -6.98 -24.73 -1.80
C ARG A 109 -7.87 -25.91 -1.45
N PRO A 110 -9.21 -25.76 -1.53
CA PRO A 110 -10.11 -26.88 -1.36
C PRO A 110 -10.09 -27.77 -2.61
N THR A 111 -10.13 -29.07 -2.40
CA THR A 111 -10.25 -30.09 -3.46
C THR A 111 -11.35 -31.09 -3.13
N ASN A 112 -11.81 -31.88 -4.10
CA ASN A 112 -12.85 -32.88 -3.88
C ASN A 112 -12.43 -33.99 -2.88
N ARG A 113 -11.12 -34.14 -2.65
CA ARG A 113 -10.56 -35.15 -1.73
C ARG A 113 -10.08 -34.56 -0.40
N GLY A 114 -10.24 -33.25 -0.18
CA GLY A 114 -9.78 -32.58 1.02
C GLY A 114 -9.24 -31.17 0.73
N LYS A 115 -8.24 -30.74 1.52
CA LYS A 115 -7.58 -29.44 1.38
C LYS A 115 -6.11 -29.65 1.09
N ILE A 116 -5.58 -28.87 0.15
CA ILE A 116 -4.14 -28.77 -0.12
C ILE A 116 -3.68 -27.45 0.48
N SER A 117 -2.61 -27.52 1.29
CA SER A 117 -1.96 -26.35 1.86
C SER A 117 -0.52 -26.30 1.38
N GLU A 118 -0.13 -25.18 0.85
CA GLU A 118 1.24 -24.92 0.40
C GLU A 118 1.74 -23.58 0.96
N GLU A 119 3.05 -23.49 1.12
CA GLU A 119 3.72 -22.34 1.70
C GLU A 119 5.02 -22.09 0.97
N ASP A 120 5.25 -20.86 0.56
CA ASP A 120 6.48 -20.39 -0.08
C ASP A 120 7.00 -19.17 0.68
N THR A 121 8.31 -19.17 0.97
CA THR A 121 8.95 -18.07 1.70
C THR A 121 10.19 -17.66 0.94
N THR A 122 10.28 -16.38 0.60
CA THR A 122 11.42 -15.79 -0.11
C THR A 122 11.86 -14.50 0.60
N GLU A 123 13.10 -14.10 0.42
CA GLU A 123 13.68 -12.89 1.03
C GLU A 123 14.20 -11.96 -0.06
N THR A 124 13.85 -10.67 0.03
CA THR A 124 14.30 -9.64 -0.90
C THR A 124 14.91 -8.47 -0.13
N PRO A 125 16.17 -8.09 -0.39
CA PRO A 125 16.74 -6.87 0.19
C PRO A 125 16.24 -5.64 -0.57
N MET A 126 15.83 -4.59 0.17
CA MET A 126 15.38 -3.32 -0.39
C MET A 126 16.03 -2.14 0.32
N TYR A 127 16.18 -1.02 -0.40
CA TYR A 127 16.65 0.24 0.17
C TYR A 127 15.50 1.01 0.81
N VAL A 128 15.82 1.64 1.94
CA VAL A 128 14.93 2.59 2.62
C VAL A 128 15.36 3.99 2.24
N ASN A 129 14.62 4.60 1.34
CA ASN A 129 14.86 5.97 0.86
C ASN A 129 14.24 7.02 1.77
N ARG A 130 14.41 8.30 1.41
CA ARG A 130 13.87 9.42 2.19
C ARG A 130 12.37 9.29 2.42
N GLY A 131 11.97 9.39 3.68
CA GLY A 131 10.57 9.24 4.09
C GLY A 131 10.10 7.80 4.33
N GLY A 132 11.02 6.81 4.29
CA GLY A 132 10.71 5.41 4.53
C GLY A 132 10.20 4.66 3.29
N ARG A 133 10.39 5.22 2.10
CA ARG A 133 10.00 4.58 0.84
C ARG A 133 10.92 3.40 0.54
N LEU A 134 10.31 2.25 0.27
CA LEU A 134 11.01 1.02 -0.09
C LEU A 134 11.15 0.91 -1.61
N THR A 135 12.39 0.67 -2.08
CA THR A 135 12.69 0.45 -3.50
C THR A 135 13.89 -0.49 -3.65
N ILE A 136 14.01 -1.16 -4.78
CA ILE A 136 15.19 -1.98 -5.09
C ILE A 136 16.42 -1.11 -5.34
N LEU A 137 16.23 0.07 -5.93
CA LEU A 137 17.33 0.99 -6.25
C LEU A 137 17.39 2.13 -5.23
N GLN A 138 18.59 2.52 -4.86
CA GLN A 138 18.80 3.70 -4.04
C GLN A 138 18.52 4.97 -4.86
N GLU A 139 17.67 5.89 -4.35
CA GLU A 139 17.31 7.13 -5.03
C GLU A 139 18.47 8.11 -5.16
N ASP A 140 19.40 8.14 -4.21
CA ASP A 140 20.56 9.02 -4.19
C ASP A 140 21.80 8.42 -4.86
N GLN A 141 21.65 7.71 -5.96
CA GLN A 141 22.79 7.37 -6.81
C GLN A 141 23.28 8.66 -7.47
N GLY A 142 24.30 9.27 -6.90
CA GLY A 142 24.94 10.45 -7.48
C GLY A 142 25.38 10.13 -8.90
N GLN A 143 24.83 10.86 -9.89
CA GLN A 143 25.31 10.74 -11.26
C GLN A 143 26.76 11.22 -11.30
N LEU A 144 27.67 10.32 -11.64
CA LEU A 144 29.10 10.65 -11.78
C LEU A 144 29.35 11.65 -12.93
N LEU A 145 28.49 11.59 -13.95
CA LEU A 145 28.57 12.43 -15.14
C LEU A 145 27.17 12.83 -15.60
N THR A 146 27.05 14.02 -16.18
CA THR A 146 25.85 14.42 -16.90
C THR A 146 25.72 13.63 -18.22
N LEU A 147 24.55 13.67 -18.89
CA LEU A 147 24.35 13.07 -20.21
C LEU A 147 25.34 13.59 -21.28
N ALA A 148 25.91 14.77 -21.07
CA ALA A 148 26.94 15.34 -21.95
C ALA A 148 28.37 14.84 -21.62
N GLY A 149 28.54 13.97 -20.61
CA GLY A 149 29.84 13.46 -20.19
C GLY A 149 30.63 14.43 -19.30
N GLU A 150 30.06 15.53 -18.87
CA GLU A 150 30.68 16.48 -17.97
C GLU A 150 30.40 16.12 -16.50
N PRO A 151 31.34 16.37 -15.56
CA PRO A 151 31.10 16.18 -14.14
C PRO A 151 29.97 17.11 -13.67
N ASP A 152 28.99 16.58 -12.96
CA ASP A 152 27.82 17.35 -12.51
C ASP A 152 28.13 18.38 -11.39
N GLY A 153 29.39 18.56 -11.05
CA GLY A 153 29.86 19.48 -10.02
C GLY A 153 29.52 19.10 -8.59
N LYS A 154 28.80 18.00 -8.37
CA LYS A 154 28.42 17.50 -7.04
C LYS A 154 29.41 16.54 -6.44
N LEU A 155 30.36 16.06 -7.19
CA LEU A 155 31.44 15.22 -6.72
C LEU A 155 32.40 16.06 -5.87
N ARG A 156 32.38 15.88 -4.57
CA ARG A 156 33.46 16.36 -3.71
C ARG A 156 34.71 15.56 -4.07
N ALA A 157 35.75 16.23 -4.56
CA ALA A 157 37.05 15.62 -4.66
C ALA A 157 37.43 15.09 -3.27
N ALA A 158 37.68 13.81 -3.15
CA ALA A 158 38.25 13.23 -1.94
C ALA A 158 39.61 13.91 -1.73
N GLY A 159 39.70 14.79 -0.71
CA GLY A 159 40.92 15.45 -0.38
C GLY A 159 41.98 14.41 -0.06
N ARG A 160 43.18 14.59 -0.62
CA ARG A 160 44.39 13.85 -0.27
C ARG A 160 44.82 14.20 1.14
#